data_f52ced738dc2f63718caa50b37b04ac1
#
_entry.id   f52ced738dc2f63718caa50b37b04ac1
#
_cell.length_a   1.000
_cell.length_b   1.000
_cell.length_c   1.000
_cell.angle_alpha   90.00
_cell.angle_beta   90.00
_cell.angle_gamma   90.00
#
_symmetry.space_group_name_H-M   'P 1'
#
loop_
_entity.id
_entity.type
_entity.pdbx_description
1 polymer ?
#
loop_
_entity_poly.entity_id
_entity_poly.type
_entity_poly.pdbx_seq_one_letter_code
_entity_poly.pdbx_strand_id
1 'polypeptide(L)'
;DLHKAIRRQRQMCIRDRTPSGMQPFQLDGSYVVCNGEIYGFEKIKEELSDRYSFASDSDCEILLPLYKEYGTDMFAMLDAEFACILYDGDTGEYIAARDPIGIRPLYYGYDEKGVILFASEAKNLVGLTDKIMPFPPGYYYKNGSFTCYCDITKSEHICRDDLETVCRNIYDLLIEGVKKRLVADAKVGFLLSGGLDSSLVCAIAAKESRKPIRTFAIGMREDAIDLKYAKQTAEYIGSEHTEIYMTPEEVIDTLEEVIHVLGTYDITTIRASVGMYLVCRAIHEQTDIRVLLTGEISDELFGYKYTDFAPGPEAFQEESVKRIRELHMYDVLLSLIHI
;
A
#
# COMPACT_ATOMS: atom_id res chain seq x y z
N ASP A 1 -17.94 3.74 -20.86
CA ASP A 1 -17.01 2.72 -21.36
C ASP A 1 -16.28 2.04 -20.18
N LEU A 2 -17.08 1.38 -19.33
CA LEU A 2 -16.63 0.62 -18.15
C LEU A 2 -15.50 -0.39 -18.52
N HIS A 3 -15.59 -0.97 -19.73
CA HIS A 3 -14.60 -1.93 -20.23
C HIS A 3 -13.19 -1.33 -20.51
N LYS A 4 -13.07 -0.03 -20.76
CA LYS A 4 -11.77 0.62 -20.97
C LYS A 4 -11.09 1.00 -19.65
N ALA A 5 -11.86 1.41 -18.66
CA ALA A 5 -11.37 1.68 -17.31
C ALA A 5 -10.88 0.40 -16.62
N ILE A 6 -11.63 -0.69 -16.75
CA ILE A 6 -11.30 -2.01 -16.24
C ILE A 6 -10.00 -2.56 -16.88
N ARG A 7 -9.74 -2.29 -18.17
CA ARG A 7 -8.50 -2.75 -18.84
C ARG A 7 -7.21 -2.17 -18.26
N ARG A 8 -7.21 -0.98 -17.66
CA ARG A 8 -6.02 -0.39 -17.01
C ARG A 8 -5.77 -0.97 -15.62
N GLN A 9 -6.80 -1.37 -14.88
CA GLN A 9 -6.67 -2.03 -13.57
C GLN A 9 -6.08 -3.45 -13.65
N ARG A 10 -6.18 -4.12 -14.80
CA ARG A 10 -5.70 -5.49 -15.03
C ARG A 10 -4.19 -5.72 -14.81
N GLN A 11 -3.39 -4.70 -14.64
CA GLN A 11 -1.93 -4.82 -14.50
C GLN A 11 -1.42 -4.73 -13.05
N MET A 12 -2.29 -4.47 -12.07
CA MET A 12 -1.86 -4.20 -10.70
C MET A 12 -1.98 -5.38 -9.74
N CYS A 13 -2.67 -6.46 -10.08
CA CYS A 13 -2.66 -7.65 -9.23
C CYS A 13 -1.30 -8.34 -9.28
N ILE A 14 -0.66 -8.48 -8.14
CA ILE A 14 0.61 -9.21 -7.97
C ILE A 14 0.36 -10.71 -8.11
N ARG A 15 -0.85 -11.14 -7.78
CA ARG A 15 -1.31 -12.52 -7.85
C ARG A 15 -2.33 -12.70 -8.96
N ASP A 16 -2.29 -13.88 -9.56
CA ASP A 16 -3.12 -14.35 -10.66
C ASP A 16 -3.24 -13.39 -11.86
N ARG A 17 -2.21 -13.44 -12.72
CA ARG A 17 -2.21 -12.77 -14.03
C ARG A 17 -2.89 -13.60 -15.11
N THR A 18 -3.59 -14.67 -14.72
CA THR A 18 -4.33 -15.53 -15.64
C THR A 18 -5.65 -14.88 -16.09
N PRO A 19 -6.26 -15.34 -17.18
CA PRO A 19 -7.60 -14.85 -17.57
C PRO A 19 -8.67 -15.07 -16.51
N SER A 20 -8.54 -16.09 -15.64
CA SER A 20 -9.48 -16.39 -14.56
C SER A 20 -9.40 -15.40 -13.40
N GLY A 21 -8.23 -14.82 -13.12
CA GLY A 21 -8.04 -13.77 -12.10
C GLY A 21 -8.43 -12.36 -12.54
N MET A 22 -9.01 -12.23 -13.75
CA MET A 22 -9.38 -10.91 -14.27
C MET A 22 -10.64 -10.35 -13.62
N GLN A 23 -10.52 -9.15 -13.09
CA GLN A 23 -11.63 -8.40 -12.49
C GLN A 23 -12.51 -7.71 -13.54
N PRO A 24 -13.82 -7.48 -13.25
CA PRO A 24 -14.48 -7.72 -11.97
C PRO A 24 -14.74 -9.20 -11.69
N PHE A 25 -14.61 -9.64 -10.42
CA PHE A 25 -15.16 -10.93 -10.00
C PHE A 25 -16.68 -10.83 -9.92
N GLN A 26 -17.36 -11.94 -10.17
CA GLN A 26 -18.82 -12.02 -10.20
C GLN A 26 -19.31 -13.21 -9.38
N LEU A 27 -20.36 -12.98 -8.60
CA LEU A 27 -21.09 -14.02 -7.85
C LEU A 27 -22.56 -13.60 -7.73
N ASP A 28 -23.49 -14.44 -8.19
CA ASP A 28 -24.95 -14.24 -8.07
C ASP A 28 -25.43 -12.82 -8.43
N GLY A 29 -24.96 -12.27 -9.55
CA GLY A 29 -25.32 -10.92 -9.99
C GLY A 29 -24.61 -9.77 -9.28
N SER A 30 -23.81 -10.07 -8.27
CA SER A 30 -22.92 -9.13 -7.58
C SER A 30 -21.57 -9.07 -8.25
N TYR A 31 -20.87 -7.92 -8.14
CA TYR A 31 -19.57 -7.70 -8.76
C TYR A 31 -18.63 -7.01 -7.79
N VAL A 32 -17.33 -7.31 -7.87
CA VAL A 32 -16.30 -6.61 -7.11
C VAL A 32 -15.08 -6.30 -7.98
N VAL A 33 -14.53 -5.10 -7.79
CA VAL A 33 -13.19 -4.71 -8.24
C VAL A 33 -12.39 -4.31 -7.01
N CYS A 34 -11.16 -4.79 -6.94
CA CYS A 34 -10.26 -4.54 -5.82
C CYS A 34 -8.86 -4.21 -6.33
N ASN A 35 -8.29 -3.16 -5.81
CA ASN A 35 -6.86 -2.88 -5.89
C ASN A 35 -6.28 -3.23 -4.52
N GLY A 36 -5.64 -4.38 -4.40
CA GLY A 36 -5.16 -4.82 -3.10
C GLY A 36 -4.47 -6.18 -3.11
N GLU A 37 -4.03 -6.56 -1.92
CA GLU A 37 -3.49 -7.86 -1.56
C GLU A 37 -4.15 -8.30 -0.25
N ILE A 38 -4.73 -9.51 -0.25
CA ILE A 38 -5.40 -10.09 0.91
C ILE A 38 -4.58 -11.28 1.38
N TYR A 39 -4.07 -11.19 2.59
CA TYR A 39 -3.21 -12.21 3.18
C TYR A 39 -4.04 -13.33 3.83
N GLY A 40 -3.57 -14.57 3.75
CA GLY A 40 -4.25 -15.73 4.32
C GLY A 40 -5.55 -16.13 3.59
N PHE A 41 -5.75 -15.64 2.38
CA PHE A 41 -6.94 -15.92 1.57
C PHE A 41 -7.11 -17.42 1.25
N GLU A 42 -6.04 -18.18 1.19
CA GLU A 42 -6.09 -19.63 0.92
C GLU A 42 -6.91 -20.36 1.99
N LYS A 43 -6.70 -19.99 3.26
CA LYS A 43 -7.45 -20.54 4.38
C LYS A 43 -8.94 -20.17 4.30
N ILE A 44 -9.21 -18.92 3.92
CA ILE A 44 -10.59 -18.43 3.73
C ILE A 44 -11.28 -19.20 2.59
N LYS A 45 -10.57 -19.43 1.46
CA LYS A 45 -11.09 -20.26 0.35
C LYS A 45 -11.39 -21.68 0.81
N GLU A 46 -10.51 -22.28 1.60
CA GLU A 46 -10.72 -23.62 2.17
C GLU A 46 -11.98 -23.66 3.05
N GLU A 47 -12.13 -22.71 3.98
CA GLU A 47 -13.29 -22.60 4.88
C GLU A 47 -14.62 -22.37 4.15
N LEU A 48 -14.57 -21.72 2.99
CA LEU A 48 -15.77 -21.41 2.19
C LEU A 48 -16.02 -22.41 1.05
N SER A 49 -15.13 -23.37 0.82
CA SER A 49 -15.17 -24.29 -0.33
C SER A 49 -16.40 -25.19 -0.41
N ASP A 50 -17.03 -25.50 0.74
CA ASP A 50 -18.27 -26.28 0.79
C ASP A 50 -19.49 -25.50 0.25
N ARG A 51 -19.42 -24.18 0.22
CA ARG A 51 -20.52 -23.29 -0.16
C ARG A 51 -20.28 -22.52 -1.45
N TYR A 52 -19.03 -22.25 -1.78
CA TYR A 52 -18.63 -21.44 -2.94
C TYR A 52 -17.58 -22.14 -3.77
N SER A 53 -17.67 -21.98 -5.10
CA SER A 53 -16.64 -22.45 -6.04
C SER A 53 -15.74 -21.29 -6.43
N PHE A 54 -14.43 -21.49 -6.34
CA PHE A 54 -13.42 -20.50 -6.73
C PHE A 54 -12.84 -20.89 -8.10
N ALA A 55 -12.82 -19.95 -9.02
CA ALA A 55 -12.40 -20.17 -10.40
C ALA A 55 -10.95 -19.73 -10.67
N SER A 56 -10.35 -18.99 -9.74
CA SER A 56 -9.02 -18.41 -9.88
C SER A 56 -8.14 -18.63 -8.65
N ASP A 57 -6.85 -18.36 -8.78
CA ASP A 57 -5.92 -18.31 -7.65
C ASP A 57 -5.82 -16.89 -7.04
N SER A 58 -6.65 -15.94 -7.51
CA SER A 58 -6.67 -14.58 -6.98
C SER A 58 -7.19 -14.54 -5.54
N ASP A 59 -6.51 -13.77 -4.73
CA ASP A 59 -6.89 -13.45 -3.35
C ASP A 59 -8.19 -12.62 -3.30
N CYS A 60 -8.38 -11.69 -4.24
CA CYS A 60 -9.55 -10.81 -4.28
C CYS A 60 -10.87 -11.54 -4.60
N GLU A 61 -10.84 -12.78 -5.10
CA GLU A 61 -12.03 -13.56 -5.40
C GLU A 61 -12.86 -13.89 -4.15
N ILE A 62 -12.22 -13.92 -2.95
CA ILE A 62 -12.92 -14.20 -1.69
C ILE A 62 -13.88 -13.09 -1.25
N LEU A 63 -13.73 -11.87 -1.79
CA LEU A 63 -14.49 -10.71 -1.30
C LEU A 63 -16.01 -10.87 -1.47
N LEU A 64 -16.48 -11.40 -2.59
CA LEU A 64 -17.92 -11.62 -2.80
C LEU A 64 -18.50 -12.72 -1.90
N PRO A 65 -17.87 -13.92 -1.77
CA PRO A 65 -18.26 -14.91 -0.79
C PRO A 65 -18.29 -14.38 0.65
N LEU A 66 -17.27 -13.64 1.07
CA LEU A 66 -17.24 -13.02 2.40
C LEU A 66 -18.37 -12.00 2.59
N TYR A 67 -18.63 -11.18 1.58
CA TYR A 67 -19.74 -10.22 1.63
C TYR A 67 -21.11 -10.93 1.77
N LYS A 68 -21.32 -12.02 1.06
CA LYS A 68 -22.55 -12.82 1.16
C LYS A 68 -22.75 -13.42 2.56
N GLU A 69 -21.67 -13.84 3.22
CA GLU A 69 -21.72 -14.45 4.56
C GLU A 69 -21.82 -13.42 5.67
N TYR A 70 -21.06 -12.33 5.60
CA TYR A 70 -20.84 -11.41 6.71
C TYR A 70 -21.28 -9.98 6.43
N GLY A 71 -21.77 -9.68 5.22
CA GLY A 71 -22.09 -8.32 4.83
C GLY A 71 -20.87 -7.39 4.94
N THR A 72 -21.08 -6.18 5.44
CA THR A 72 -20.01 -5.19 5.64
C THR A 72 -19.06 -5.51 6.81
N ASP A 73 -19.42 -6.43 7.69
CA ASP A 73 -18.56 -6.85 8.82
C ASP A 73 -17.31 -7.59 8.33
N MET A 74 -17.34 -8.11 7.09
CA MET A 74 -16.18 -8.74 6.48
C MET A 74 -14.94 -7.83 6.46
N PHE A 75 -15.10 -6.51 6.34
CA PHE A 75 -13.97 -5.59 6.24
C PHE A 75 -13.10 -5.57 7.49
N ALA A 76 -13.69 -5.78 8.67
CA ALA A 76 -12.95 -5.89 9.93
C ALA A 76 -12.23 -7.24 10.10
N MET A 77 -12.55 -8.24 9.28
CA MET A 77 -11.96 -9.57 9.32
C MET A 77 -10.73 -9.71 8.40
N LEU A 78 -10.53 -8.78 7.47
CA LEU A 78 -9.47 -8.86 6.47
C LEU A 78 -8.10 -8.43 7.03
N ASP A 79 -7.11 -9.29 6.87
CA ASP A 79 -5.70 -8.91 6.92
C ASP A 79 -5.27 -8.54 5.50
N ALA A 80 -5.36 -7.26 5.16
CA ALA A 80 -5.23 -6.82 3.77
C ALA A 80 -4.80 -5.36 3.63
N GLU A 81 -4.18 -5.06 2.51
CA GLU A 81 -4.02 -3.73 1.96
C GLU A 81 -4.92 -3.60 0.72
N PHE A 82 -5.97 -2.79 0.78
CA PHE A 82 -6.99 -2.79 -0.26
C PHE A 82 -7.77 -1.49 -0.42
N ALA A 83 -8.24 -1.29 -1.64
CA ALA A 83 -9.33 -0.39 -1.99
C ALA A 83 -10.28 -1.12 -2.93
N CYS A 84 -11.53 -1.30 -2.57
CA CYS A 84 -12.48 -2.07 -3.37
C CYS A 84 -13.80 -1.32 -3.58
N ILE A 85 -14.44 -1.66 -4.70
CA ILE A 85 -15.82 -1.26 -5.02
C ILE A 85 -16.59 -2.54 -5.29
N LEU A 86 -17.68 -2.75 -4.56
CA LEU A 86 -18.57 -3.88 -4.67
C LEU A 86 -19.96 -3.38 -5.11
N TYR A 87 -20.56 -4.05 -6.06
CA TYR A 87 -21.96 -3.91 -6.42
C TYR A 87 -22.72 -5.14 -5.93
N ASP A 88 -23.74 -4.91 -5.12
CA ASP A 88 -24.63 -5.95 -4.62
C ASP A 88 -25.81 -6.13 -5.57
N GLY A 89 -25.86 -7.28 -6.25
CA GLY A 89 -26.90 -7.59 -7.22
C GLY A 89 -28.29 -7.82 -6.60
N ASP A 90 -28.34 -8.17 -5.31
CA ASP A 90 -29.62 -8.43 -4.61
C ASP A 90 -30.31 -7.12 -4.22
N THR A 91 -29.53 -6.12 -3.80
CA THR A 91 -30.04 -4.83 -3.33
C THR A 91 -29.93 -3.70 -4.36
N GLY A 92 -29.05 -3.86 -5.35
CA GLY A 92 -28.70 -2.81 -6.32
C GLY A 92 -27.78 -1.72 -5.73
N GLU A 93 -27.19 -1.96 -4.57
CA GLU A 93 -26.36 -1.00 -3.84
C GLU A 93 -24.89 -1.09 -4.22
N TYR A 94 -24.17 0.03 -4.10
CA TYR A 94 -22.73 0.10 -4.21
C TYR A 94 -22.10 0.27 -2.83
N ILE A 95 -21.08 -0.52 -2.59
CA ILE A 95 -20.22 -0.44 -1.39
C ILE A 95 -18.81 -0.14 -1.84
N ALA A 96 -18.18 0.86 -1.24
CA ALA A 96 -16.76 1.13 -1.40
C ALA A 96 -16.07 0.97 -0.05
N ALA A 97 -14.85 0.42 -0.01
CA ALA A 97 -14.11 0.30 1.24
C ALA A 97 -12.60 0.46 1.00
N ARG A 98 -11.90 0.92 2.02
CA ARG A 98 -10.46 1.13 2.00
C ARG A 98 -9.82 0.57 3.27
N ASP A 99 -8.63 -0.01 3.14
CA ASP A 99 -7.87 -0.61 4.25
C ASP A 99 -7.64 0.37 5.43
N PRO A 100 -7.37 -0.15 6.65
CA PRO A 100 -7.29 0.67 7.87
C PRO A 100 -6.19 1.73 7.88
N ILE A 101 -5.12 1.55 7.08
CA ILE A 101 -3.99 2.47 6.98
C ILE A 101 -4.14 3.37 5.75
N GLY A 102 -4.88 2.92 4.72
CA GLY A 102 -5.02 3.59 3.45
C GLY A 102 -3.82 3.37 2.53
N ILE A 103 -3.19 2.18 2.61
CA ILE A 103 -2.06 1.79 1.76
C ILE A 103 -2.45 1.86 0.29
N ARG A 104 -3.65 1.35 -0.05
CA ARG A 104 -4.15 1.47 -1.42
C ARG A 104 -4.90 2.78 -1.60
N PRO A 105 -4.55 3.57 -2.64
CA PRO A 105 -5.20 4.86 -2.87
C PRO A 105 -6.65 4.68 -3.33
N LEU A 106 -7.53 5.51 -2.76
CA LEU A 106 -8.91 5.66 -3.20
C LEU A 106 -9.36 7.10 -2.96
N TYR A 107 -9.95 7.71 -3.97
CA TYR A 107 -10.50 9.05 -3.95
C TYR A 107 -11.97 9.01 -4.34
N TYR A 108 -12.73 10.02 -3.89
CA TYR A 108 -14.12 10.16 -4.26
C TYR A 108 -14.50 11.62 -4.49
N GLY A 109 -15.62 11.82 -5.14
CA GLY A 109 -16.27 13.11 -5.33
C GLY A 109 -17.72 12.88 -5.73
N TYR A 110 -18.47 13.96 -5.92
CA TYR A 110 -19.87 13.91 -6.35
C TYR A 110 -20.00 14.68 -7.65
N ASP A 111 -20.70 14.11 -8.62
CA ASP A 111 -21.05 14.83 -9.84
C ASP A 111 -22.12 15.90 -9.60
N GLU A 112 -22.46 16.67 -10.65
CA GLU A 112 -23.49 17.72 -10.61
C GLU A 112 -24.88 17.19 -10.19
N LYS A 113 -25.13 15.89 -10.30
CA LYS A 113 -26.37 15.22 -9.90
C LYS A 113 -26.32 14.63 -8.51
N GLY A 114 -25.20 14.78 -7.80
CA GLY A 114 -24.98 14.20 -6.48
C GLY A 114 -24.66 12.70 -6.49
N VAL A 115 -24.31 12.14 -7.65
CA VAL A 115 -23.86 10.74 -7.74
C VAL A 115 -22.40 10.66 -7.30
N ILE A 116 -22.11 9.72 -6.40
CA ILE A 116 -20.74 9.51 -5.95
C ILE A 116 -19.88 8.84 -7.03
N LEU A 117 -18.66 9.33 -7.18
CA LEU A 117 -17.66 8.83 -8.11
C LEU A 117 -16.45 8.36 -7.32
N PHE A 118 -15.81 7.27 -7.75
CA PHE A 118 -14.61 6.73 -7.13
C PHE A 118 -13.47 6.60 -8.15
N ALA A 119 -12.23 6.82 -7.71
CA ALA A 119 -11.04 6.57 -8.51
C ALA A 119 -9.84 6.23 -7.64
N SER A 120 -8.91 5.44 -8.16
CA SER A 120 -7.64 5.16 -7.50
C SER A 120 -6.68 6.36 -7.55
N GLU A 121 -6.87 7.31 -8.47
CA GLU A 121 -6.04 8.50 -8.61
C GLU A 121 -6.93 9.75 -8.70
N ALA A 122 -6.59 10.79 -7.93
CA ALA A 122 -7.35 12.05 -7.90
C ALA A 122 -7.50 12.68 -9.30
N LYS A 123 -6.46 12.61 -10.13
CA LYS A 123 -6.49 13.17 -11.49
C LYS A 123 -7.58 12.60 -12.39
N ASN A 124 -8.05 11.37 -12.11
CA ASN A 124 -9.13 10.74 -12.88
C ASN A 124 -10.53 11.31 -12.55
N LEU A 125 -10.65 12.09 -11.48
CA LEU A 125 -11.90 12.76 -11.09
C LEU A 125 -11.93 14.25 -11.51
N VAL A 126 -10.80 14.78 -11.99
CA VAL A 126 -10.74 16.18 -12.47
C VAL A 126 -11.67 16.37 -13.64
N GLY A 127 -12.50 17.41 -13.57
CA GLY A 127 -13.54 17.71 -14.57
C GLY A 127 -14.81 16.85 -14.47
N LEU A 128 -14.89 15.92 -13.53
CA LEU A 128 -16.07 15.12 -13.23
C LEU A 128 -16.75 15.52 -11.91
N THR A 129 -16.02 16.19 -11.03
CA THR A 129 -16.48 16.69 -9.75
C THR A 129 -15.72 17.97 -9.37
N ASP A 130 -16.40 18.87 -8.67
CA ASP A 130 -15.81 20.12 -8.18
C ASP A 130 -14.92 19.90 -6.93
N LYS A 131 -15.16 18.82 -6.22
CA LYS A 131 -14.43 18.52 -4.98
C LYS A 131 -13.98 17.08 -4.96
N ILE A 132 -12.66 16.89 -4.99
CA ILE A 132 -12.03 15.57 -4.89
C ILE A 132 -11.56 15.38 -3.45
N MET A 133 -11.94 14.28 -2.84
CA MET A 133 -11.61 13.92 -1.46
C MET A 133 -10.91 12.56 -1.41
N PRO A 134 -9.90 12.37 -0.54
CA PRO A 134 -9.39 11.05 -0.26
C PRO A 134 -10.45 10.24 0.49
N PHE A 135 -10.60 8.98 0.13
CA PHE A 135 -11.50 8.08 0.85
C PHE A 135 -10.87 7.75 2.21
N PRO A 136 -11.60 7.92 3.33
CA PRO A 136 -11.03 7.74 4.66
C PRO A 136 -10.60 6.27 4.89
N PRO A 137 -9.38 6.02 5.42
CA PRO A 137 -8.92 4.68 5.78
C PRO A 137 -9.76 4.07 6.90
N GLY A 138 -9.93 2.74 6.85
CA GLY A 138 -10.72 2.04 7.85
C GLY A 138 -12.22 2.34 7.78
N TYR A 139 -12.68 2.86 6.64
CA TYR A 139 -14.10 3.14 6.40
C TYR A 139 -14.63 2.34 5.22
N TYR A 140 -15.93 2.09 5.26
CA TYR A 140 -16.69 1.76 4.07
C TYR A 140 -17.80 2.80 3.82
N TYR A 141 -18.15 2.96 2.56
CA TYR A 141 -19.30 3.75 2.11
C TYR A 141 -20.41 2.81 1.67
N LYS A 142 -21.61 3.04 2.16
CA LYS A 142 -22.85 2.36 1.73
C LYS A 142 -24.04 3.29 1.91
N ASN A 143 -24.93 3.36 0.94
CA ASN A 143 -26.21 4.10 1.03
C ASN A 143 -26.04 5.57 1.45
N GLY A 144 -25.09 6.28 0.87
CA GLY A 144 -24.89 7.70 1.15
C GLY A 144 -24.12 7.99 2.44
N SER A 145 -23.68 6.97 3.16
CA SER A 145 -23.04 7.11 4.48
C SER A 145 -21.67 6.45 4.54
N PHE A 146 -20.73 7.11 5.21
CA PHE A 146 -19.44 6.53 5.59
C PHE A 146 -19.52 5.93 6.99
N THR A 147 -19.10 4.70 7.13
CA THR A 147 -19.05 3.98 8.42
C THR A 147 -17.63 3.54 8.71
N CYS A 148 -17.11 3.88 9.89
CA CYS A 148 -15.81 3.42 10.37
C CYS A 148 -15.92 1.97 10.83
N TYR A 149 -15.13 1.07 10.25
CA TYR A 149 -15.03 -0.32 10.67
C TYR A 149 -13.73 -0.61 11.45
N CYS A 150 -12.69 0.23 11.26
CA CYS A 150 -11.42 0.10 11.97
C CYS A 150 -10.75 1.47 12.11
N ASP A 151 -10.48 1.91 13.34
CA ASP A 151 -9.68 3.11 13.64
C ASP A 151 -8.41 2.68 14.39
N ILE A 152 -7.30 2.57 13.67
CA ILE A 152 -6.01 2.13 14.22
C ILE A 152 -5.42 3.09 15.26
N THR A 153 -5.96 4.30 15.39
CA THR A 153 -5.53 5.27 16.42
C THR A 153 -6.21 5.05 17.77
N LYS A 154 -7.24 4.20 17.80
CA LYS A 154 -7.95 3.82 19.02
C LYS A 154 -7.41 2.49 19.52
N SER A 155 -6.59 2.52 20.55
CA SER A 155 -6.17 1.32 21.25
C SER A 155 -7.09 1.06 22.45
N GLU A 156 -7.73 -0.08 22.47
CA GLU A 156 -8.53 -0.55 23.64
C GLU A 156 -7.62 -1.07 24.77
N HIS A 157 -6.38 -1.43 24.44
CA HIS A 157 -5.42 -2.01 25.36
C HIS A 157 -4.09 -1.28 25.35
N ILE A 158 -3.65 -0.84 26.50
CA ILE A 158 -2.28 -0.35 26.71
C ILE A 158 -1.43 -1.56 27.09
N CYS A 159 -0.42 -1.84 26.28
CA CYS A 159 0.56 -2.89 26.59
C CYS A 159 1.29 -2.53 27.90
N ARG A 160 1.35 -3.50 28.82
CA ARG A 160 2.04 -3.39 30.13
C ARG A 160 3.10 -4.46 30.31
N ASP A 161 3.46 -5.14 29.25
CA ASP A 161 4.48 -6.18 29.25
C ASP A 161 5.85 -5.55 29.55
N ASP A 162 6.79 -6.36 30.00
CA ASP A 162 8.18 -5.95 30.15
C ASP A 162 8.83 -5.69 28.78
N LEU A 163 9.93 -4.94 28.80
CA LEU A 163 10.64 -4.54 27.59
C LEU A 163 11.07 -5.73 26.71
N GLU A 164 11.51 -6.83 27.33
CA GLU A 164 11.97 -8.01 26.58
C GLU A 164 10.82 -8.66 25.83
N THR A 165 9.66 -8.79 26.47
CA THR A 165 8.43 -9.31 25.85
C THR A 165 7.94 -8.41 24.72
N VAL A 166 7.93 -7.08 24.92
CA VAL A 166 7.55 -6.13 23.86
C VAL A 166 8.49 -6.23 22.65
N CYS A 167 9.80 -6.25 22.88
CA CYS A 167 10.79 -6.38 21.80
C CYS A 167 10.63 -7.71 21.03
N ARG A 168 10.35 -8.80 21.73
CA ARG A 168 10.09 -10.10 21.11
C ARG A 168 8.85 -10.08 20.23
N ASN A 169 7.75 -9.53 20.76
CA ASN A 169 6.49 -9.42 20.03
C ASN A 169 6.65 -8.57 18.75
N ILE A 170 7.35 -7.42 18.85
CA ILE A 170 7.66 -6.59 17.67
C ILE A 170 8.49 -7.37 16.66
N TYR A 171 9.52 -8.08 17.11
CA TYR A 171 10.37 -8.90 16.26
C TYR A 171 9.56 -9.98 15.50
N ASP A 172 8.71 -10.71 16.21
CA ASP A 172 7.89 -11.78 15.64
C ASP A 172 6.87 -11.21 14.62
N LEU A 173 6.23 -10.09 14.94
CA LEU A 173 5.29 -9.40 14.03
C LEU A 173 5.97 -8.88 12.76
N LEU A 174 7.19 -8.34 12.89
CA LEU A 174 7.95 -7.89 11.72
C LEU A 174 8.34 -9.06 10.80
N ILE A 175 8.78 -10.18 11.38
CA ILE A 175 9.08 -11.40 10.61
C ILE A 175 7.82 -11.89 9.89
N GLU A 176 6.70 -11.98 10.59
CA GLU A 176 5.43 -12.40 10.00
C GLU A 176 5.00 -11.46 8.88
N GLY A 177 5.09 -10.16 9.10
CA GLY A 177 4.76 -9.14 8.11
C GLY A 177 5.60 -9.24 6.83
N VAL A 178 6.92 -9.49 6.95
CA VAL A 178 7.78 -9.71 5.79
C VAL A 178 7.44 -11.04 5.11
N LYS A 179 7.29 -12.14 5.87
CA LYS A 179 6.94 -13.48 5.33
C LYS A 179 5.67 -13.44 4.47
N LYS A 180 4.61 -12.79 4.95
CA LYS A 180 3.35 -12.65 4.20
C LYS A 180 3.58 -12.00 2.82
N ARG A 181 4.48 -11.03 2.74
CA ARG A 181 4.79 -10.28 1.50
C ARG A 181 5.78 -10.98 0.57
N LEU A 182 6.44 -12.05 1.03
CA LEU A 182 7.28 -12.90 0.18
C LEU A 182 6.46 -13.88 -0.67
N VAL A 183 5.20 -14.11 -0.32
CA VAL A 183 4.28 -14.96 -1.09
C VAL A 183 3.74 -14.14 -2.26
N ALA A 184 4.39 -14.23 -3.41
CA ALA A 184 4.04 -13.52 -4.63
C ALA A 184 4.31 -14.37 -5.87
N ASP A 185 3.44 -14.28 -6.89
CA ASP A 185 3.64 -14.93 -8.19
C ASP A 185 4.66 -14.19 -9.06
N ALA A 186 4.85 -12.91 -8.77
CA ALA A 186 5.85 -12.07 -9.44
C ALA A 186 7.18 -12.09 -8.71
N LYS A 187 8.27 -11.87 -9.44
CA LYS A 187 9.59 -11.74 -8.84
C LYS A 187 9.67 -10.51 -7.96
N VAL A 188 10.11 -10.73 -6.72
CA VAL A 188 10.26 -9.71 -5.69
C VAL A 188 11.69 -9.20 -5.66
N GLY A 189 11.86 -7.90 -5.56
CA GLY A 189 13.10 -7.19 -5.27
C GLY A 189 12.96 -6.34 -4.01
N PHE A 190 14.07 -5.77 -3.55
CA PHE A 190 14.12 -5.02 -2.31
C PHE A 190 14.86 -3.71 -2.51
N LEU A 191 14.30 -2.62 -2.00
CA LEU A 191 15.03 -1.36 -1.92
C LEU A 191 15.84 -1.34 -0.62
N LEU A 192 17.14 -1.08 -0.76
CA LEU A 192 18.10 -1.11 0.35
C LEU A 192 18.87 0.21 0.39
N SER A 193 18.49 1.12 1.27
CA SER A 193 19.17 2.40 1.47
C SER A 193 20.35 2.32 2.42
N GLY A 194 20.49 1.21 3.17
CA GLY A 194 21.47 1.09 4.25
C GLY A 194 21.03 1.72 5.58
N GLY A 195 19.85 2.35 5.63
CA GLY A 195 19.18 2.74 6.86
C GLY A 195 18.62 1.55 7.63
N LEU A 196 18.25 1.75 8.91
CA LEU A 196 17.79 0.68 9.80
C LEU A 196 16.60 -0.11 9.20
N ASP A 197 15.56 0.59 8.75
CA ASP A 197 14.29 -0.01 8.35
C ASP A 197 14.44 -0.87 7.11
N SER A 198 15.02 -0.34 6.04
CA SER A 198 15.28 -1.08 4.81
C SER A 198 16.22 -2.26 5.05
N SER A 199 17.24 -2.08 5.90
CA SER A 199 18.19 -3.14 6.24
C SER A 199 17.53 -4.26 7.03
N LEU A 200 16.62 -3.94 7.95
CA LEU A 200 15.88 -4.92 8.75
C LEU A 200 14.94 -5.76 7.87
N VAL A 201 14.17 -5.12 6.99
CA VAL A 201 13.30 -5.82 6.03
C VAL A 201 14.12 -6.76 5.14
N CYS A 202 15.23 -6.28 4.58
CA CYS A 202 16.12 -7.09 3.74
C CYS A 202 16.76 -8.25 4.52
N ALA A 203 17.19 -8.02 5.76
CA ALA A 203 17.80 -9.06 6.59
C ALA A 203 16.80 -10.17 6.96
N ILE A 204 15.56 -9.81 7.28
CA ILE A 204 14.48 -10.79 7.51
C ILE A 204 14.21 -11.57 6.22
N ALA A 205 14.02 -10.87 5.10
CA ALA A 205 13.76 -11.52 3.82
C ALA A 205 14.87 -12.47 3.40
N ALA A 206 16.14 -12.10 3.61
CA ALA A 206 17.29 -12.94 3.31
C ALA A 206 17.32 -14.24 4.14
N LYS A 207 16.92 -14.15 5.42
CA LYS A 207 16.83 -15.34 6.30
C LYS A 207 15.69 -16.29 5.90
N GLU A 208 14.58 -15.74 5.44
CA GLU A 208 13.40 -16.50 5.05
C GLU A 208 13.48 -17.05 3.61
N SER A 209 14.38 -16.51 2.80
CA SER A 209 14.55 -16.89 1.40
C SER A 209 15.57 -18.02 1.25
N ARG A 210 15.26 -19.00 0.36
CA ARG A 210 16.19 -20.11 0.04
C ARG A 210 17.32 -19.70 -0.91
N LYS A 211 17.20 -18.59 -1.58
CA LYS A 211 18.17 -18.03 -2.54
C LYS A 211 18.51 -16.62 -2.15
N PRO A 212 19.69 -16.10 -2.54
CA PRO A 212 20.01 -14.70 -2.35
C PRO A 212 18.91 -13.80 -2.86
N ILE A 213 18.49 -12.83 -2.04
CA ILE A 213 17.52 -11.81 -2.46
C ILE A 213 18.19 -10.78 -3.36
N ARG A 214 17.42 -10.14 -4.23
CA ARG A 214 17.92 -9.08 -5.10
C ARG A 214 17.62 -7.72 -4.49
N THR A 215 18.66 -6.97 -4.17
CA THR A 215 18.57 -5.65 -3.54
C THR A 215 19.05 -4.56 -4.48
N PHE A 216 18.44 -3.38 -4.37
CA PHE A 216 18.71 -2.21 -5.22
C PHE A 216 18.88 -0.97 -4.36
N ALA A 217 19.85 -0.15 -4.71
CA ALA A 217 20.06 1.17 -4.14
C ALA A 217 20.32 2.19 -5.25
N ILE A 218 19.98 3.44 -5.00
CA ILE A 218 20.25 4.55 -5.92
C ILE A 218 20.95 5.69 -5.19
N GLY A 219 21.84 6.37 -5.87
CA GLY A 219 22.52 7.55 -5.35
C GLY A 219 23.27 8.32 -6.41
N MET A 220 23.76 9.50 -6.06
CA MET A 220 24.70 10.23 -6.89
C MET A 220 26.06 9.51 -6.93
N ARG A 221 26.86 9.72 -7.98
CA ARG A 221 28.22 9.12 -8.04
C ARG A 221 29.18 9.69 -7.00
N GLU A 222 28.99 10.96 -6.69
CA GLU A 222 29.83 11.68 -5.72
C GLU A 222 29.09 11.73 -4.37
N ASP A 223 29.81 11.47 -3.28
CA ASP A 223 29.35 11.53 -1.90
C ASP A 223 28.11 10.67 -1.57
N ALA A 224 27.93 9.53 -2.24
CA ALA A 224 26.84 8.61 -2.02
C ALA A 224 27.03 7.80 -0.72
N ILE A 225 26.83 8.45 0.43
CA ILE A 225 26.99 7.80 1.73
C ILE A 225 26.00 6.64 1.91
N ASP A 226 24.79 6.79 1.36
CA ASP A 226 23.75 5.77 1.43
C ASP A 226 24.14 4.52 0.64
N LEU A 227 24.73 4.65 -0.55
CA LEU A 227 25.21 3.51 -1.33
C LEU A 227 26.30 2.73 -0.59
N LYS A 228 27.16 3.42 0.16
CA LYS A 228 28.19 2.77 0.99
C LYS A 228 27.56 1.86 2.05
N TYR A 229 26.57 2.36 2.79
CA TYR A 229 25.90 1.56 3.83
C TYR A 229 25.00 0.49 3.23
N ALA A 230 24.33 0.76 2.12
CA ALA A 230 23.56 -0.23 1.38
C ALA A 230 24.46 -1.42 0.96
N LYS A 231 25.65 -1.13 0.40
CA LYS A 231 26.62 -2.16 0.01
C LYS A 231 27.11 -2.99 1.19
N GLN A 232 27.45 -2.35 2.31
CA GLN A 232 27.87 -3.06 3.54
C GLN A 232 26.77 -4.00 4.04
N THR A 233 25.54 -3.53 4.06
CA THR A 233 24.38 -4.36 4.45
C THR A 233 24.18 -5.51 3.46
N ALA A 234 24.25 -5.24 2.16
CA ALA A 234 24.10 -6.25 1.13
C ALA A 234 25.14 -7.37 1.24
N GLU A 235 26.40 -7.00 1.48
CA GLU A 235 27.50 -7.95 1.72
C GLU A 235 27.24 -8.78 2.99
N TYR A 236 26.75 -8.15 4.06
CA TYR A 236 26.46 -8.84 5.33
C TYR A 236 25.34 -9.86 5.21
N ILE A 237 24.27 -9.53 4.48
CA ILE A 237 23.12 -10.44 4.29
C ILE A 237 23.31 -11.40 3.11
N GLY A 238 24.35 -11.24 2.30
CA GLY A 238 24.63 -12.08 1.13
C GLY A 238 23.63 -11.89 -0.02
N SER A 239 23.13 -10.67 -0.24
CA SER A 239 22.20 -10.36 -1.34
C SER A 239 22.90 -10.11 -2.67
N GLU A 240 22.18 -10.33 -3.78
CA GLU A 240 22.59 -9.88 -5.12
C GLU A 240 22.26 -8.38 -5.23
N HIS A 241 23.25 -7.53 -4.94
CA HIS A 241 23.08 -6.09 -4.86
C HIS A 241 23.41 -5.37 -6.16
N THR A 242 22.54 -4.43 -6.54
CA THR A 242 22.73 -3.56 -7.71
C THR A 242 22.68 -2.10 -7.28
N GLU A 243 23.77 -1.38 -7.52
CA GLU A 243 23.85 0.08 -7.34
C GLU A 243 23.44 0.77 -8.63
N ILE A 244 22.51 1.70 -8.52
CA ILE A 244 22.03 2.55 -9.62
C ILE A 244 22.54 3.96 -9.35
N TYR A 245 23.12 4.58 -10.37
CA TYR A 245 23.66 5.93 -10.28
C TYR A 245 22.80 6.90 -11.05
N MET A 246 22.49 8.03 -10.44
CA MET A 246 21.78 9.13 -11.09
C MET A 246 22.68 10.36 -11.23
N THR A 247 22.39 11.19 -12.22
CA THR A 247 23.08 12.47 -12.43
C THR A 247 22.14 13.63 -12.12
N PRO A 248 22.68 14.85 -11.86
CA PRO A 248 21.86 16.04 -11.70
C PRO A 248 20.96 16.33 -12.91
N GLU A 249 21.46 16.07 -14.12
CA GLU A 249 20.72 16.25 -15.36
C GLU A 249 19.54 15.30 -15.43
N GLU A 250 19.73 13.99 -15.14
CA GLU A 250 18.65 13.00 -15.11
C GLU A 250 17.58 13.36 -14.07
N VAL A 251 17.98 13.88 -12.90
CA VAL A 251 17.05 14.35 -11.87
C VAL A 251 16.17 15.47 -12.41
N ILE A 252 16.76 16.48 -13.08
CA ILE A 252 16.04 17.63 -13.64
C ILE A 252 15.11 17.18 -14.77
N ASP A 253 15.62 16.38 -15.70
CA ASP A 253 14.86 15.91 -16.87
C ASP A 253 13.66 15.04 -16.50
N THR A 254 13.70 14.40 -15.32
CA THR A 254 12.64 13.50 -14.85
C THR A 254 11.55 14.23 -14.05
N LEU A 255 11.76 15.47 -13.62
CA LEU A 255 10.85 16.19 -12.72
C LEU A 255 9.41 16.30 -13.25
N GLU A 256 9.23 16.66 -14.51
CA GLU A 256 7.90 16.81 -15.09
C GLU A 256 7.12 15.48 -15.09
N GLU A 257 7.80 14.39 -15.41
CA GLU A 257 7.19 13.06 -15.41
C GLU A 257 6.83 12.60 -13.99
N VAL A 258 7.71 12.86 -13.02
CA VAL A 258 7.44 12.56 -11.58
C VAL A 258 6.22 13.33 -11.09
N ILE A 259 6.13 14.64 -11.37
CA ILE A 259 4.97 15.47 -11.02
C ILE A 259 3.69 14.90 -11.65
N HIS A 260 3.75 14.52 -12.92
CA HIS A 260 2.61 13.95 -13.63
C HIS A 260 2.16 12.59 -13.02
N VAL A 261 3.11 11.72 -12.68
CA VAL A 261 2.83 10.41 -12.09
C VAL A 261 2.24 10.56 -10.69
N LEU A 262 2.85 11.40 -9.85
CA LEU A 262 2.40 11.63 -8.48
C LEU A 262 1.10 12.43 -8.41
N GLY A 263 0.89 13.37 -9.34
CA GLY A 263 -0.26 14.27 -9.30
C GLY A 263 -0.23 15.25 -8.13
N THR A 264 0.95 15.63 -7.64
CA THR A 264 1.15 16.56 -6.53
C THR A 264 2.12 17.68 -6.89
N TYR A 265 1.98 18.82 -6.21
CA TYR A 265 2.92 19.95 -6.27
C TYR A 265 3.76 20.09 -4.99
N ASP A 266 3.63 19.17 -4.04
CA ASP A 266 4.45 19.21 -2.83
C ASP A 266 5.92 18.97 -3.17
N ILE A 267 6.75 19.97 -2.87
CA ILE A 267 8.18 19.93 -3.20
C ILE A 267 8.92 18.83 -2.42
N THR A 268 8.48 18.52 -1.20
CA THR A 268 9.11 17.50 -0.37
C THR A 268 8.87 16.12 -0.95
N THR A 269 7.62 15.83 -1.32
CA THR A 269 7.21 14.59 -1.96
C THR A 269 7.88 14.43 -3.32
N ILE A 270 7.87 15.47 -4.17
CA ILE A 270 8.51 15.41 -5.49
C ILE A 270 10.02 15.12 -5.34
N ARG A 271 10.71 15.84 -4.47
CA ARG A 271 12.15 15.66 -4.25
C ARG A 271 12.50 14.25 -3.74
N ALA A 272 11.73 13.71 -2.82
CA ALA A 272 11.93 12.35 -2.32
C ALA A 272 11.63 11.29 -3.39
N SER A 273 10.63 11.55 -4.23
CA SER A 273 10.15 10.58 -5.22
C SER A 273 10.99 10.50 -6.50
N VAL A 274 11.81 11.51 -6.83
CA VAL A 274 12.66 11.45 -8.04
C VAL A 274 13.62 10.26 -7.99
N GLY A 275 14.33 10.06 -6.86
CA GLY A 275 15.22 8.91 -6.68
C GLY A 275 14.45 7.58 -6.75
N MET A 276 13.27 7.53 -6.11
CA MET A 276 12.40 6.36 -6.14
C MET A 276 11.93 6.04 -7.58
N TYR A 277 11.54 7.06 -8.34
CA TYR A 277 11.13 6.90 -9.72
C TYR A 277 12.29 6.37 -10.59
N LEU A 278 13.49 6.95 -10.47
CA LEU A 278 14.65 6.54 -11.23
C LEU A 278 15.10 5.11 -10.92
N VAL A 279 15.08 4.70 -9.64
CA VAL A 279 15.41 3.31 -9.26
C VAL A 279 14.35 2.34 -9.80
N CYS A 280 13.06 2.67 -9.70
CA CYS A 280 11.99 1.83 -10.25
C CYS A 280 12.08 1.71 -11.77
N ARG A 281 12.37 2.79 -12.48
CA ARG A 281 12.60 2.79 -13.93
C ARG A 281 13.76 1.87 -14.32
N ALA A 282 14.91 2.01 -13.65
CA ALA A 282 16.07 1.18 -13.91
C ALA A 282 15.80 -0.31 -13.64
N ILE A 283 15.11 -0.64 -12.54
CA ILE A 283 14.72 -2.02 -12.22
C ILE A 283 13.77 -2.57 -13.30
N HIS A 284 12.79 -1.77 -13.72
CA HIS A 284 11.84 -2.18 -14.76
C HIS A 284 12.51 -2.47 -16.11
N GLU A 285 13.46 -1.63 -16.52
CA GLU A 285 14.18 -1.76 -17.77
C GLU A 285 15.20 -2.91 -17.78
N GLN A 286 15.87 -3.13 -16.64
CA GLN A 286 17.02 -4.04 -16.56
C GLN A 286 16.67 -5.41 -15.98
N THR A 287 15.45 -5.59 -15.45
CA THR A 287 15.07 -6.80 -14.74
C THR A 287 13.63 -7.22 -15.04
N ASP A 288 13.31 -8.44 -14.60
CA ASP A 288 11.97 -9.00 -14.61
C ASP A 288 11.23 -8.87 -13.26
N ILE A 289 11.79 -8.10 -12.32
CA ILE A 289 11.16 -7.79 -11.03
C ILE A 289 9.96 -6.89 -11.27
N ARG A 290 8.87 -7.17 -10.55
CA ARG A 290 7.61 -6.41 -10.64
C ARG A 290 7.04 -6.00 -9.29
N VAL A 291 7.64 -6.49 -8.20
CA VAL A 291 7.27 -6.18 -6.81
C VAL A 291 8.51 -5.72 -6.09
N LEU A 292 8.39 -4.64 -5.33
CA LEU A 292 9.47 -4.12 -4.50
C LEU A 292 8.99 -4.04 -3.04
N LEU A 293 9.77 -4.61 -2.13
CA LEU A 293 9.60 -4.39 -0.70
C LEU A 293 10.52 -3.26 -0.24
N THR A 294 10.00 -2.41 0.61
CA THR A 294 10.68 -1.23 1.16
C THR A 294 10.54 -1.20 2.68
N GLY A 295 11.30 -0.34 3.33
CA GLY A 295 11.19 -0.05 4.77
C GLY A 295 10.37 1.21 5.07
N GLU A 296 9.50 1.65 4.16
CA GLU A 296 8.68 2.84 4.32
C GLU A 296 7.70 2.74 5.50
N ILE A 297 7.28 3.91 6.01
CA ILE A 297 6.28 4.06 7.10
C ILE A 297 6.81 3.74 8.51
N SER A 298 8.01 3.19 8.66
CA SER A 298 8.55 2.88 9.98
C SER A 298 8.65 4.12 10.89
N ASP A 299 9.16 5.21 10.36
CA ASP A 299 9.33 6.48 11.09
C ASP A 299 8.00 7.06 11.59
N GLU A 300 6.96 6.96 10.78
CA GLU A 300 5.62 7.47 11.09
C GLU A 300 4.93 6.65 12.18
N LEU A 301 5.21 5.34 12.24
CA LEU A 301 4.60 4.44 13.22
C LEU A 301 5.38 4.38 14.55
N PHE A 302 6.72 4.37 14.48
CA PHE A 302 7.57 4.19 15.67
C PHE A 302 8.16 5.49 16.22
N GLY A 303 7.95 6.60 15.53
CA GLY A 303 8.49 7.90 15.88
C GLY A 303 9.74 8.26 15.07
N TYR A 304 9.91 9.56 14.87
CA TYR A 304 11.02 10.15 14.15
C TYR A 304 11.51 11.38 14.89
N LYS A 305 12.73 11.83 14.59
CA LYS A 305 13.39 12.96 15.28
C LYS A 305 12.51 14.20 15.49
N TYR A 306 11.50 14.43 14.68
CA TYR A 306 10.59 15.57 14.87
C TYR A 306 9.57 15.34 15.98
N THR A 307 9.19 14.10 16.27
CA THR A 307 8.35 13.76 17.42
C THR A 307 9.11 13.87 18.72
N ASP A 308 10.44 13.67 18.71
CA ASP A 308 11.30 13.78 19.88
C ASP A 308 11.39 15.21 20.46
N PHE A 309 10.98 16.22 19.67
CA PHE A 309 10.88 17.60 20.11
C PHE A 309 9.56 17.96 20.82
N ALA A 310 8.67 17.01 21.00
CA ALA A 310 7.43 17.26 21.73
C ALA A 310 7.73 17.73 23.17
N PRO A 311 7.06 18.77 23.66
CA PRO A 311 7.36 19.37 24.98
C PRO A 311 6.96 18.48 26.16
N GLY A 312 6.22 17.39 25.93
CA GLY A 312 5.81 16.43 26.94
C GLY A 312 5.07 15.22 26.35
N PRO A 313 4.76 14.23 27.19
CA PRO A 313 4.14 12.97 26.76
C PRO A 313 2.78 13.15 26.07
N GLU A 314 1.97 14.08 26.55
CA GLU A 314 0.64 14.37 25.99
C GLU A 314 0.77 14.92 24.56
N ALA A 315 1.65 15.91 24.35
CA ALA A 315 1.89 16.49 23.04
C ALA A 315 2.52 15.47 22.07
N PHE A 316 3.40 14.57 22.56
CA PHE A 316 3.94 13.47 21.78
C PHE A 316 2.82 12.53 21.33
N GLN A 317 1.92 12.14 22.23
CA GLN A 317 0.79 11.27 21.94
C GLN A 317 -0.18 11.89 20.92
N GLU A 318 -0.52 13.16 21.11
CA GLU A 318 -1.40 13.90 20.19
C GLU A 318 -0.81 13.96 18.77
N GLU A 319 0.47 14.31 18.64
CA GLU A 319 1.14 14.39 17.35
C GLU A 319 1.27 13.00 16.70
N SER A 320 1.56 11.96 17.47
CA SER A 320 1.63 10.59 16.96
C SER A 320 0.29 10.10 16.43
N VAL A 321 -0.80 10.32 17.17
CA VAL A 321 -2.17 9.99 16.72
C VAL A 321 -2.54 10.76 15.45
N LYS A 322 -2.20 12.06 15.40
CA LYS A 322 -2.43 12.88 14.21
C LYS A 322 -1.70 12.34 12.99
N ARG A 323 -0.41 12.00 13.12
CA ARG A 323 0.41 11.45 12.03
C ARG A 323 -0.15 10.13 11.49
N ILE A 324 -0.55 9.23 12.39
CA ILE A 324 -1.17 7.96 11.99
C ILE A 324 -2.48 8.20 11.21
N ARG A 325 -3.32 9.15 11.63
CA ARG A 325 -4.55 9.51 10.91
C ARG A 325 -4.29 10.13 9.55
N GLU A 326 -3.21 10.86 9.40
CA GLU A 326 -2.85 11.61 8.20
C GLU A 326 -1.91 10.85 7.26
N LEU A 327 -1.45 9.64 7.63
CA LEU A 327 -0.50 8.83 6.83
C LEU A 327 -0.88 8.76 5.35
N HIS A 328 -2.13 8.46 5.06
CA HIS A 328 -2.66 8.34 3.70
C HIS A 328 -2.88 9.66 2.98
N MET A 329 -2.74 10.79 3.69
CA MET A 329 -3.03 12.13 3.21
C MET A 329 -1.79 13.02 3.12
N TYR A 330 -0.62 12.52 3.48
CA TYR A 330 0.58 13.36 3.58
C TYR A 330 0.87 14.11 2.28
N ASP A 331 0.62 13.47 1.14
CA ASP A 331 0.78 14.09 -0.18
C ASP A 331 -0.42 14.95 -0.60
N VAL A 332 -1.63 14.56 -0.16
CA VAL A 332 -2.89 15.16 -0.62
C VAL A 332 -3.20 16.45 0.12
N LEU A 333 -2.88 16.52 1.42
CA LEU A 333 -3.15 17.72 2.22
C LEU A 333 -2.36 18.93 1.75
N LEU A 334 -1.11 18.73 1.33
CA LEU A 334 -0.27 19.82 0.83
C LEU A 334 -0.73 20.30 -0.54
N SER A 335 -1.24 19.42 -1.41
CA SER A 335 -1.75 19.81 -2.73
C SER A 335 -3.12 20.49 -2.67
N LEU A 336 -3.99 20.12 -1.72
CA LEU A 336 -5.34 20.69 -1.59
C LEU A 336 -5.37 22.04 -0.88
N ILE A 337 -4.39 22.35 -0.03
CA ILE A 337 -4.29 23.66 0.64
C ILE A 337 -3.84 24.75 -0.33
N HIS A 338 -3.18 24.40 -1.42
CA HIS A 338 -2.65 25.33 -2.40
C HIS A 338 -3.48 25.43 -3.71
N ILE A 339 -4.51 24.59 -3.86
CA ILE A 339 -5.49 24.68 -4.94
C ILE A 339 -6.71 25.47 -4.46
#